data_eb39782d8af8fe2c0b47fa51ca064c32
#
_entry.id   eb39782d8af8fe2c0b47fa51ca064c32
#
_cell.length_a   1.000
_cell.length_b   1.000
_cell.length_c   1.000
_cell.angle_alpha   90.00
_cell.angle_beta   90.00
_cell.angle_gamma   90.00
#
_symmetry.space_group_name_H-M   'P 1'
#
loop_
_entity.id
_entity.type
_entity.pdbx_description
1 polymer ?
#
loop_
_entity_poly.entity_id
_entity_poly.type
_entity_poly.pdbx_seq_one_letter_code
_entity_poly.pdbx_strand_id
1 'polypeptide(L)'
;MLLFYCCIAFAAAYMLQYHVLGAGDLMVAQYTKEMAAGTAVKQAAMSRFETELPTLDPSKDPAVLAQGKKTFTTLCAPCHRPDGGGLVGPNLTDDYWIHGPLFADNLRTVWNGVPEKGMITWKNSLKPKEVYEVASYIYTLRGSHPPNPKPPENQAPAKTGPSAFE
;
A
#
# COMPACT_ATOMS: atom_id res chain seq x y z
N MET A 1 56.52 -7.12 -26.31
CA MET A 1 56.60 -5.65 -26.16
C MET A 1 55.34 -4.92 -26.58
N LEU A 2 54.77 -5.17 -27.78
CA LEU A 2 53.54 -4.48 -28.24
C LEU A 2 52.36 -4.60 -27.27
N LEU A 3 52.03 -5.82 -26.80
CA LEU A 3 50.96 -6.09 -25.85
C LEU A 3 51.11 -5.29 -24.55
N PHE A 4 52.29 -5.17 -24.02
CA PHE A 4 52.61 -4.40 -22.81
C PHE A 4 52.24 -2.91 -22.96
N TYR A 5 52.65 -2.30 -24.07
CA TYR A 5 52.31 -0.89 -24.35
C TYR A 5 50.81 -0.70 -24.60
N CYS A 6 50.12 -1.65 -25.22
CA CYS A 6 48.69 -1.62 -25.38
C CYS A 6 47.96 -1.68 -24.03
N CYS A 7 48.43 -2.49 -23.09
CA CYS A 7 47.86 -2.54 -21.73
C CYS A 7 48.02 -1.21 -20.97
N ILE A 8 49.19 -0.59 -21.07
CA ILE A 8 49.43 0.72 -20.43
C ILE A 8 48.54 1.79 -21.05
N ALA A 9 48.41 1.85 -22.39
CA ALA A 9 47.57 2.80 -23.08
C ALA A 9 46.11 2.61 -22.72
N PHE A 10 45.65 1.36 -22.66
CA PHE A 10 44.28 1.03 -22.21
C PHE A 10 44.03 1.46 -20.76
N ALA A 11 44.96 1.15 -19.84
CA ALA A 11 44.82 1.53 -18.43
C ALA A 11 44.76 3.06 -18.27
N ALA A 12 45.62 3.79 -18.99
CA ALA A 12 45.62 5.25 -18.99
C ALA A 12 44.30 5.82 -19.56
N ALA A 13 43.82 5.28 -20.67
CA ALA A 13 42.54 5.68 -21.27
C ALA A 13 41.34 5.37 -20.33
N TYR A 14 41.38 4.21 -19.71
CA TYR A 14 40.34 3.82 -18.72
C TYR A 14 40.32 4.77 -17.51
N MET A 15 41.49 5.04 -16.92
CA MET A 15 41.62 5.98 -15.80
C MET A 15 41.14 7.39 -16.19
N LEU A 16 41.53 7.87 -17.35
CA LEU A 16 41.09 9.17 -17.85
C LEU A 16 39.57 9.20 -18.05
N GLN A 17 39.02 8.21 -18.72
CA GLN A 17 37.58 8.11 -19.04
C GLN A 17 36.70 8.06 -17.79
N TYR A 18 37.02 7.18 -16.84
CA TYR A 18 36.16 6.87 -15.72
C TYR A 18 36.46 7.64 -14.44
N HIS A 19 37.70 8.04 -14.21
CA HIS A 19 38.08 8.70 -12.96
C HIS A 19 38.40 10.20 -13.11
N VAL A 20 38.83 10.65 -14.28
CA VAL A 20 39.16 12.06 -14.47
C VAL A 20 38.01 12.78 -15.19
N LEU A 21 37.55 12.25 -16.32
CA LEU A 21 36.48 12.87 -17.12
C LEU A 21 35.09 12.55 -16.59
N GLY A 22 34.90 11.53 -15.71
CA GLY A 22 33.63 11.12 -15.19
C GLY A 22 32.62 10.69 -16.28
N ALA A 23 33.13 10.30 -17.45
CA ALA A 23 32.32 10.00 -18.63
C ALA A 23 31.62 8.62 -18.60
N GLY A 24 31.84 7.86 -17.52
CA GLY A 24 31.15 6.59 -17.29
C GLY A 24 30.59 6.53 -15.87
N ASP A 25 29.35 6.13 -15.74
CA ASP A 25 28.76 5.87 -14.43
C ASP A 25 29.42 4.61 -13.83
N LEU A 26 30.21 4.78 -12.76
CA LEU A 26 30.66 3.65 -11.95
C LEU A 26 29.44 2.92 -11.37
N MET A 27 29.58 1.63 -11.08
CA MET A 27 28.50 0.77 -10.59
C MET A 27 27.68 1.41 -9.44
N VAL A 28 28.37 2.08 -8.51
CA VAL A 28 27.71 2.78 -7.38
C VAL A 28 26.88 3.98 -7.86
N ALA A 29 27.41 4.77 -8.81
CA ALA A 29 26.71 5.93 -9.35
C ALA A 29 25.48 5.50 -10.18
N GLN A 30 25.61 4.45 -10.96
CA GLN A 30 24.49 3.87 -11.69
C GLN A 30 23.40 3.34 -10.74
N TYR A 31 23.80 2.57 -9.74
CA TYR A 31 22.89 2.05 -8.71
C TYR A 31 22.12 3.18 -8.00
N THR A 32 22.81 4.22 -7.55
CA THR A 32 22.16 5.36 -6.87
C THR A 32 21.18 6.10 -7.79
N LYS A 33 21.52 6.25 -9.07
CA LYS A 33 20.65 6.85 -10.08
C LYS A 33 19.41 6.00 -10.33
N GLU A 34 19.54 4.69 -10.46
CA GLU A 34 18.42 3.76 -10.64
C GLU A 34 17.52 3.72 -9.39
N MET A 35 18.10 3.71 -8.19
CA MET A 35 17.35 3.77 -6.93
C MET A 35 16.57 5.09 -6.79
N ALA A 36 17.18 6.21 -7.16
CA ALA A 36 16.52 7.51 -7.14
C ALA A 36 15.34 7.55 -8.14
N ALA A 37 15.55 7.03 -9.36
CA ALA A 37 14.50 6.94 -10.37
C ALA A 37 13.35 6.03 -9.91
N GLY A 38 13.64 4.86 -9.35
CA GLY A 38 12.64 3.95 -8.78
C GLY A 38 11.85 4.58 -7.63
N THR A 39 12.52 5.31 -6.76
CA THR A 39 11.88 6.04 -5.66
C THR A 39 10.96 7.14 -6.18
N ALA A 40 11.38 7.90 -7.18
CA ALA A 40 10.54 8.93 -7.80
C ALA A 40 9.26 8.35 -8.43
N VAL A 41 9.38 7.24 -9.15
CA VAL A 41 8.22 6.54 -9.73
C VAL A 41 7.26 6.05 -8.64
N LYS A 42 7.80 5.45 -7.57
CA LYS A 42 6.99 5.02 -6.41
C LYS A 42 6.25 6.20 -5.77
N GLN A 43 6.95 7.31 -5.51
CA GLN A 43 6.34 8.51 -4.92
C GLN A 43 5.27 9.11 -5.81
N ALA A 44 5.49 9.18 -7.12
CA ALA A 44 4.49 9.68 -8.07
C ALA A 44 3.22 8.80 -8.06
N ALA A 45 3.37 7.47 -8.02
CA ALA A 45 2.23 6.56 -7.93
C ALA A 45 1.45 6.72 -6.61
N MET A 46 2.16 6.91 -5.50
CA MET A 46 1.55 7.15 -4.19
C MET A 46 0.78 8.47 -4.15
N SER A 47 1.38 9.57 -4.61
CA SER A 47 0.74 10.89 -4.65
C SER A 47 -0.50 10.90 -5.57
N ARG A 48 -0.42 10.22 -6.71
CA ARG A 48 -1.55 10.05 -7.60
C ARG A 48 -2.70 9.32 -6.91
N PHE A 49 -2.42 8.21 -6.25
CA PHE A 49 -3.42 7.45 -5.50
C PHE A 49 -4.06 8.29 -4.38
N GLU A 50 -3.27 9.04 -3.62
CA GLU A 50 -3.78 9.94 -2.57
C GLU A 50 -4.73 11.02 -3.14
N THR A 51 -4.47 11.51 -4.34
CA THR A 51 -5.33 12.47 -5.02
C THR A 51 -6.63 11.83 -5.53
N GLU A 52 -6.56 10.61 -6.05
CA GLU A 52 -7.71 9.87 -6.58
C GLU A 52 -8.58 9.25 -5.48
N LEU A 53 -8.01 8.98 -4.30
CA LEU A 53 -8.65 8.27 -3.19
C LEU A 53 -10.08 8.77 -2.83
N PRO A 54 -10.35 10.09 -2.77
CA PRO A 54 -11.70 10.57 -2.43
C PRO A 54 -12.78 10.25 -3.48
N THR A 55 -12.38 9.91 -4.70
CA THR A 55 -13.28 9.69 -5.84
C THR A 55 -13.46 8.22 -6.19
N LEU A 56 -12.76 7.33 -5.48
CA LEU A 56 -12.82 5.90 -5.73
C LEU A 56 -14.07 5.28 -5.08
N ASP A 57 -14.73 4.42 -5.85
CA ASP A 57 -15.82 3.56 -5.38
C ASP A 57 -15.32 2.14 -5.11
N PRO A 58 -15.97 1.38 -4.21
CA PRO A 58 -15.60 0.00 -3.92
C PRO A 58 -15.82 -0.89 -5.17
N SER A 59 -14.87 -1.77 -5.44
CA SER A 59 -14.99 -2.70 -6.56
C SER A 59 -16.04 -3.78 -6.26
N LYS A 60 -16.83 -4.10 -7.30
CA LYS A 60 -17.74 -5.27 -7.33
C LYS A 60 -17.15 -6.44 -8.12
N ASP A 61 -15.96 -6.29 -8.70
CA ASP A 61 -15.29 -7.34 -9.48
C ASP A 61 -14.85 -8.49 -8.56
N PRO A 62 -15.35 -9.73 -8.79
CA PRO A 62 -15.00 -10.88 -7.99
C PRO A 62 -13.49 -11.16 -7.93
N ALA A 63 -12.73 -10.86 -8.99
CA ALA A 63 -11.29 -11.06 -9.01
C ALA A 63 -10.57 -10.08 -8.07
N VAL A 64 -11.01 -8.81 -8.05
CA VAL A 64 -10.50 -7.76 -7.13
C VAL A 64 -10.82 -8.13 -5.70
N LEU A 65 -12.07 -8.54 -5.42
CA LEU A 65 -12.50 -8.94 -4.08
C LEU A 65 -11.78 -10.19 -3.57
N ALA A 66 -11.49 -11.15 -4.45
CA ALA A 66 -10.72 -12.36 -4.09
C ALA A 66 -9.27 -12.01 -3.69
N GLN A 67 -8.61 -11.08 -4.39
CA GLN A 67 -7.28 -10.61 -4.01
C GLN A 67 -7.34 -9.82 -2.68
N GLY A 68 -8.32 -8.93 -2.54
CA GLY A 68 -8.56 -8.21 -1.28
C GLY A 68 -8.77 -9.15 -0.11
N LYS A 69 -9.58 -10.20 -0.27
CA LYS A 69 -9.78 -11.25 0.74
C LYS A 69 -8.47 -11.95 1.12
N LYS A 70 -7.64 -12.30 0.14
CA LYS A 70 -6.34 -12.92 0.38
C LYS A 70 -5.44 -12.03 1.22
N THR A 71 -5.32 -10.75 0.85
CA THR A 71 -4.54 -9.76 1.60
C THR A 71 -5.11 -9.57 3.01
N PHE A 72 -6.43 -9.45 3.14
CA PHE A 72 -7.12 -9.33 4.42
C PHE A 72 -6.82 -10.51 5.35
N THR A 73 -6.97 -11.73 4.85
CA THR A 73 -6.76 -12.95 5.64
C THR A 73 -5.32 -13.05 6.16
N THR A 74 -4.35 -12.59 5.36
CA THR A 74 -2.93 -12.67 5.73
C THR A 74 -2.50 -11.55 6.67
N LEU A 75 -2.96 -10.32 6.45
CA LEU A 75 -2.40 -9.13 7.09
C LEU A 75 -3.35 -8.47 8.10
N CYS A 76 -4.65 -8.55 7.89
CA CYS A 76 -5.64 -7.83 8.70
C CYS A 76 -6.34 -8.75 9.71
N ALA A 77 -6.58 -10.01 9.34
CA ALA A 77 -7.29 -10.99 10.16
C ALA A 77 -6.67 -11.24 11.55
N PRO A 78 -5.36 -11.18 11.76
CA PRO A 78 -4.78 -11.31 13.11
C PRO A 78 -5.36 -10.31 14.12
N CYS A 79 -5.73 -9.11 13.69
CA CYS A 79 -6.34 -8.09 14.54
C CYS A 79 -7.85 -7.99 14.38
N HIS A 80 -8.38 -8.22 13.16
CA HIS A 80 -9.80 -8.02 12.86
C HIS A 80 -10.61 -9.32 12.75
N ARG A 81 -9.99 -10.48 12.95
CA ARG A 81 -10.54 -11.83 12.71
C ARG A 81 -10.76 -12.12 11.21
N PRO A 82 -10.76 -13.39 10.78
CA PRO A 82 -10.98 -13.75 9.37
C PRO A 82 -12.39 -13.38 8.85
N ASP A 83 -13.35 -13.27 9.74
CA ASP A 83 -14.75 -12.90 9.46
C ASP A 83 -15.01 -11.39 9.61
N GLY A 84 -14.00 -10.60 9.98
CA GLY A 84 -14.12 -9.17 10.21
C GLY A 84 -14.77 -8.77 11.53
N GLY A 85 -15.17 -9.73 12.38
CA GLY A 85 -15.89 -9.48 13.63
C GLY A 85 -15.12 -8.76 14.74
N GLY A 86 -13.83 -8.48 14.54
CA GLY A 86 -13.00 -7.75 15.49
C GLY A 86 -12.39 -8.62 16.59
N LEU A 87 -11.16 -8.30 17.00
CA LEU A 87 -10.44 -8.91 18.12
C LEU A 87 -9.67 -7.81 18.87
N VAL A 88 -8.39 -7.59 18.52
CA VAL A 88 -7.62 -6.40 18.97
C VAL A 88 -8.14 -5.17 18.25
N GLY A 89 -8.29 -5.26 16.92
CA GLY A 89 -8.92 -4.24 16.10
C GLY A 89 -10.45 -4.21 16.25
N PRO A 90 -11.10 -3.15 15.77
CA PRO A 90 -12.55 -3.01 15.81
C PRO A 90 -13.26 -4.04 14.92
N ASN A 91 -14.54 -4.22 15.19
CA ASN A 91 -15.49 -4.90 14.31
C ASN A 91 -15.64 -4.12 13.00
N LEU A 92 -15.52 -4.81 11.86
CA LEU A 92 -15.62 -4.25 10.51
C LEU A 92 -16.95 -4.61 9.83
N THR A 93 -17.83 -5.31 10.56
CA THR A 93 -19.08 -5.83 9.99
C THR A 93 -20.29 -5.01 10.42
N ASP A 94 -20.15 -4.16 11.43
CA ASP A 94 -21.23 -3.33 11.95
C ASP A 94 -21.29 -1.94 11.25
N ASP A 95 -22.25 -1.13 11.68
CA ASP A 95 -22.47 0.24 11.17
C ASP A 95 -21.73 1.32 11.99
N TYR A 96 -20.86 0.93 12.92
CA TYR A 96 -20.15 1.83 13.82
C TYR A 96 -18.70 2.11 13.34
N TRP A 97 -18.58 2.90 12.30
CA TRP A 97 -17.30 3.22 11.68
C TRP A 97 -16.62 4.41 12.35
N ILE A 98 -15.53 4.15 13.06
CA ILE A 98 -14.82 5.14 13.90
C ILE A 98 -14.26 6.29 13.06
N HIS A 99 -13.73 6.01 11.87
CA HIS A 99 -13.05 6.97 11.01
C HIS A 99 -13.90 7.46 9.82
N GLY A 100 -15.20 7.17 9.84
CA GLY A 100 -16.15 7.56 8.80
C GLY A 100 -16.67 6.38 7.96
N PRO A 101 -17.91 6.48 7.48
CA PRO A 101 -18.62 5.37 6.83
C PRO A 101 -18.38 5.26 5.34
N LEU A 102 -17.72 6.26 4.73
CA LEU A 102 -17.49 6.29 3.29
C LEU A 102 -16.37 5.35 2.90
N PHE A 103 -16.40 4.84 1.68
CA PHE A 103 -15.33 4.02 1.13
C PHE A 103 -13.98 4.75 1.13
N ALA A 104 -13.99 6.05 0.80
CA ALA A 104 -12.81 6.89 0.88
C ALA A 104 -12.19 6.97 2.29
N ASP A 105 -13.04 6.94 3.34
CA ASP A 105 -12.56 6.94 4.74
C ASP A 105 -11.91 5.61 5.10
N ASN A 106 -12.48 4.50 4.63
CA ASN A 106 -11.91 3.16 4.78
C ASN A 106 -10.55 3.07 4.05
N LEU A 107 -10.48 3.51 2.79
CA LEU A 107 -9.22 3.58 2.03
C LEU A 107 -8.17 4.39 2.76
N ARG A 108 -8.53 5.59 3.25
CA ARG A 108 -7.62 6.48 3.98
C ARG A 108 -7.14 5.84 5.27
N THR A 109 -8.02 5.16 6.00
CA THR A 109 -7.69 4.46 7.24
C THR A 109 -6.72 3.31 6.99
N VAL A 110 -6.92 2.50 5.97
CA VAL A 110 -5.97 1.45 5.59
C VAL A 110 -4.65 2.07 5.13
N TRP A 111 -4.69 3.09 4.28
CA TRP A 111 -3.50 3.73 3.72
C TRP A 111 -2.59 4.32 4.80
N ASN A 112 -3.15 5.12 5.71
CA ASN A 112 -2.39 5.83 6.74
C ASN A 112 -2.21 5.02 8.03
N GLY A 113 -3.04 3.99 8.27
CA GLY A 113 -3.11 3.32 9.56
C GLY A 113 -3.72 4.21 10.64
N VAL A 114 -3.70 3.69 11.87
CA VAL A 114 -4.10 4.38 13.12
C VAL A 114 -3.04 4.04 14.17
N PRO A 115 -1.82 4.61 14.06
CA PRO A 115 -0.66 4.20 14.88
C PRO A 115 -0.91 4.32 16.37
N GLU A 116 -1.68 5.32 16.81
CA GLU A 116 -2.06 5.53 18.22
C GLU A 116 -2.97 4.42 18.78
N LYS A 117 -3.59 3.64 17.91
CA LYS A 117 -4.38 2.44 18.25
C LYS A 117 -3.69 1.13 17.88
N GLY A 118 -2.44 1.19 17.41
CA GLY A 118 -1.64 0.02 17.04
C GLY A 118 -1.84 -0.50 15.61
N MET A 119 -2.69 0.16 14.81
CA MET A 119 -2.81 -0.17 13.38
C MET A 119 -1.71 0.53 12.58
N ILE A 120 -0.79 -0.23 12.02
CA ILE A 120 0.32 0.32 11.24
C ILE A 120 -0.15 0.97 9.93
N THR A 121 0.65 1.88 9.38
CA THR A 121 0.44 2.43 8.03
C THR A 121 0.77 1.40 6.95
N TRP A 122 -0.15 1.13 6.04
CA TRP A 122 0.04 0.14 4.98
C TRP A 122 0.65 0.70 3.70
N LYS A 123 0.69 2.01 3.50
CA LYS A 123 1.28 2.67 2.31
C LYS A 123 2.75 2.33 2.06
N ASN A 124 3.46 1.90 3.08
CA ASN A 124 4.87 1.51 2.95
C ASN A 124 5.05 0.04 2.54
N SER A 125 4.05 -0.81 2.83
CA SER A 125 4.11 -2.27 2.67
C SER A 125 3.26 -2.79 1.52
N LEU A 126 2.17 -2.09 1.19
CA LEU A 126 1.23 -2.45 0.12
C LEU A 126 1.29 -1.43 -1.01
N LYS A 127 1.08 -1.91 -2.24
CA LYS A 127 0.90 -1.03 -3.41
C LYS A 127 -0.49 -0.39 -3.36
N PRO A 128 -0.69 0.78 -4.01
CA PRO A 128 -2.00 1.43 -4.11
C PRO A 128 -3.13 0.49 -4.55
N LYS A 129 -2.86 -0.36 -5.54
CA LYS A 129 -3.81 -1.37 -6.03
C LYS A 129 -4.20 -2.37 -4.93
N GLU A 130 -3.24 -2.88 -4.15
CA GLU A 130 -3.48 -3.86 -3.09
C GLU A 130 -4.28 -3.24 -1.94
N VAL A 131 -4.05 -1.96 -1.63
CA VAL A 131 -4.84 -1.21 -0.65
C VAL A 131 -6.28 -1.03 -1.14
N TYR A 132 -6.48 -0.69 -2.42
CA TYR A 132 -7.80 -0.60 -3.02
C TYR A 132 -8.55 -1.94 -3.00
N GLU A 133 -7.88 -3.04 -3.34
CA GLU A 133 -8.45 -4.39 -3.33
C GLU A 133 -8.88 -4.81 -1.93
N VAL A 134 -8.00 -4.63 -0.92
CA VAL A 134 -8.34 -5.01 0.47
C VAL A 134 -9.42 -4.11 1.06
N ALA A 135 -9.41 -2.81 0.79
CA ALA A 135 -10.44 -1.90 1.25
C ALA A 135 -11.80 -2.23 0.61
N SER A 136 -11.82 -2.58 -0.69
CA SER A 136 -13.03 -3.05 -1.36
C SER A 136 -13.58 -4.32 -0.71
N TYR A 137 -12.72 -5.27 -0.37
CA TYR A 137 -13.16 -6.48 0.35
C TYR A 137 -13.68 -6.14 1.75
N ILE A 138 -13.00 -5.31 2.54
CA ILE A 138 -13.44 -4.87 3.86
C ILE A 138 -14.84 -4.24 3.77
N TYR A 139 -15.08 -3.42 2.75
CA TYR A 139 -16.36 -2.78 2.55
C TYR A 139 -17.51 -3.78 2.31
N THR A 140 -17.22 -4.99 1.76
CA THR A 140 -18.21 -6.08 1.61
C THR A 140 -18.55 -6.79 2.92
N LEU A 141 -17.72 -6.65 3.96
CA LEU A 141 -17.98 -7.30 5.25
C LEU A 141 -19.10 -6.61 6.04
N ARG A 142 -19.42 -5.37 5.71
CA ARG A 142 -20.46 -4.59 6.36
C ARG A 142 -21.80 -5.29 6.26
N GLY A 143 -22.50 -5.46 7.41
CA GLY A 143 -23.77 -6.15 7.50
C GLY A 143 -23.68 -7.69 7.49
N SER A 144 -22.50 -8.29 7.54
CA SER A 144 -22.36 -9.76 7.49
C SER A 144 -22.66 -10.49 8.81
N HIS A 145 -22.72 -9.79 9.94
CA HIS A 145 -23.12 -10.29 11.27
C HIS A 145 -22.45 -11.63 11.68
N PRO A 146 -21.12 -11.70 11.80
CA PRO A 146 -20.42 -12.92 12.23
C PRO A 146 -20.79 -13.29 13.69
N PRO A 147 -20.58 -14.55 14.11
CA PRO A 147 -20.87 -14.96 15.49
C PRO A 147 -19.94 -14.28 16.49
N ASN A 148 -20.48 -13.84 17.63
CA ASN A 148 -19.76 -13.19 18.73
C ASN A 148 -18.84 -12.05 18.26
N PRO A 149 -19.37 -11.02 17.58
CA PRO A 149 -18.57 -9.88 17.13
C PRO A 149 -18.15 -9.04 18.34
N LYS A 150 -17.01 -8.36 18.20
CA LYS A 150 -16.57 -7.36 19.19
C LYS A 150 -17.65 -6.25 19.28
N PRO A 151 -18.04 -5.81 20.49
CA PRO A 151 -18.99 -4.71 20.62
C PRO A 151 -18.42 -3.42 20.00
N PRO A 152 -19.28 -2.54 19.48
CA PRO A 152 -18.86 -1.28 18.90
C PRO A 152 -18.01 -0.43 19.85
N GLU A 153 -16.90 0.07 19.38
CA GLU A 153 -16.02 0.96 20.17
C GLU A 153 -16.53 2.41 20.19
N ASN A 154 -17.39 2.77 19.21
CA ASN A 154 -18.02 4.08 19.13
C ASN A 154 -19.55 3.87 19.22
N GLN A 155 -20.19 4.53 20.18
CA GLN A 155 -21.64 4.33 20.44
C GLN A 155 -22.55 5.09 19.47
N ALA A 156 -22.02 5.97 18.64
CA ALA A 156 -22.79 6.66 17.63
C ALA A 156 -22.67 5.92 16.29
N PRO A 157 -23.78 5.41 15.69
CA PRO A 157 -23.72 4.84 14.36
C PRO A 157 -23.23 5.90 13.39
N ALA A 158 -22.26 5.54 12.57
CA ALA A 158 -21.81 6.42 11.50
C ALA A 158 -23.03 6.66 10.60
N LYS A 159 -23.30 7.93 10.24
CA LYS A 159 -24.33 8.24 9.25
C LYS A 159 -24.02 7.47 7.98
N THR A 160 -24.88 6.53 7.67
CA THR A 160 -24.73 5.60 6.56
C THR A 160 -24.59 6.35 5.25
N GLY A 161 -23.45 6.22 4.61
CA GLY A 161 -23.38 6.38 3.16
C GLY A 161 -24.20 5.25 2.51
N PRO A 162 -24.68 5.41 1.26
CA PRO A 162 -25.47 4.38 0.59
C PRO A 162 -24.71 3.05 0.64
N SER A 163 -25.44 1.98 0.94
CA SER A 163 -24.89 0.62 0.86
C SER A 163 -24.47 0.41 -0.60
N ALA A 164 -23.19 0.13 -0.81
CA ALA A 164 -22.66 0.01 -2.17
C ALA A 164 -23.14 -1.25 -2.90
N PHE A 165 -24.07 -2.02 -2.29
CA PHE A 165 -24.50 -3.34 -2.76
C PHE A 165 -26.05 -3.53 -2.77
N GLU A 166 -26.85 -2.46 -2.53
CA GLU A 166 -28.26 -2.45 -2.90
C GLU A 166 -28.47 -2.15 -4.38
#